data_0d86a9addcfbab8515edab113964f035
#
_entry.id   0d86a9addcfbab8515edab113964f035
#
_cell.length_a   1.000
_cell.length_b   1.000
_cell.length_c   1.000
_cell.angle_alpha   90.00
_cell.angle_beta   90.00
_cell.angle_gamma   90.00
#
_symmetry.space_group_name_H-M   'P 1'
#
loop_
_entity.id
_entity.type
_entity.pdbx_description
1 polymer ?
#
loop_
_entity_poly.entity_id
_entity_poly.type
_entity_poly.pdbx_seq_one_letter_code
_entity_poly.pdbx_strand_id
1 'polypeptide(L)'
;MSSESKICDPLLRVLERERMVKTQIVSRGIRDKNVLTAMLSIPRECFVPSSYSSKAYEDRPLPIGFEQTISQPFMVAWMSTLLEIQKGDRVFEIGTGSGYQSAVLLSLGARIHSVEFFEPLHKTAIQNLERWKPGITKRHRFVFGSGPEFLKSGLFFEKMISCASLSELPDRESPYFRSLVPGGIFLFPIGKEEQVLMIAKRTLDDWSFRSLGGVKFVPLLGL
;
A
#
# COMPACT_ATOMS: atom_id res chain seq x y z
N MET A 1 28.21 0.89 -15.73
CA MET A 1 27.14 0.71 -14.70
C MET A 1 26.44 2.03 -14.60
N SER A 2 25.18 2.12 -15.02
CA SER A 2 24.41 3.35 -15.06
C SER A 2 24.14 3.90 -13.64
N SER A 3 24.01 5.21 -13.50
CA SER A 3 23.70 5.90 -12.24
C SER A 3 22.39 5.41 -11.58
N GLU A 4 21.51 4.79 -12.36
CA GLU A 4 20.24 4.23 -11.89
C GLU A 4 20.40 2.97 -11.01
N SER A 5 21.44 2.15 -11.23
CA SER A 5 21.67 0.94 -10.41
C SER A 5 22.05 1.26 -8.95
N LYS A 6 22.65 2.44 -8.71
CA LYS A 6 23.07 2.86 -7.38
C LYS A 6 21.92 3.35 -6.48
N ILE A 7 20.78 3.75 -7.07
CA ILE A 7 19.65 4.31 -6.30
C ILE A 7 18.91 3.22 -5.51
N CYS A 8 18.88 1.99 -6.03
CA CYS A 8 18.17 0.86 -5.41
C CYS A 8 19.06 -0.09 -4.60
N ASP A 9 20.31 0.29 -4.32
CA ASP A 9 21.16 -0.49 -3.44
C ASP A 9 20.64 -0.45 -2.00
N PRO A 10 20.20 -1.57 -1.42
CA PRO A 10 19.68 -1.60 -0.06
C PRO A 10 20.71 -1.25 1.01
N LEU A 11 21.99 -1.25 0.66
CA LEU A 11 23.09 -0.84 1.55
C LEU A 11 23.32 0.68 1.55
N LEU A 12 22.78 1.38 0.54
CA LEU A 12 22.80 2.83 0.55
C LEU A 12 21.75 3.38 1.50
N ARG A 13 22.05 4.54 2.12
CA ARG A 13 21.15 5.29 2.98
C ARG A 13 20.51 4.50 4.14
N VAL A 14 21.20 3.43 4.61
CA VAL A 14 20.73 2.59 5.73
C VAL A 14 20.46 3.45 6.97
N LEU A 15 21.35 4.37 7.32
CA LEU A 15 21.20 5.22 8.50
C LEU A 15 19.96 6.11 8.44
N GLU A 16 19.62 6.64 7.26
CA GLU A 16 18.42 7.45 7.09
C GLU A 16 17.15 6.60 7.25
N ARG A 17 17.17 5.38 6.70
CA ARG A 17 16.10 4.41 6.82
C ARG A 17 15.90 3.94 8.26
N GLU A 18 16.97 3.64 8.97
CA GLU A 18 16.94 3.31 10.39
C GLU A 18 16.39 4.47 11.23
N ARG A 19 16.86 5.71 10.95
CA ARG A 19 16.33 6.90 11.59
C ARG A 19 14.84 7.05 11.34
N MET A 20 14.36 6.91 10.08
CA MET A 20 12.94 6.93 9.73
C MET A 20 12.16 5.92 10.57
N VAL A 21 12.59 4.66 10.60
CA VAL A 21 11.88 3.61 11.36
C VAL A 21 11.86 3.94 12.85
N LYS A 22 12.98 4.34 13.43
CA LYS A 22 13.09 4.66 14.85
C LYS A 22 12.22 5.87 15.25
N THR A 23 12.35 6.98 14.51
CA THR A 23 11.78 8.27 14.92
C THR A 23 10.36 8.53 14.42
N GLN A 24 9.94 7.87 13.33
CA GLN A 24 8.61 8.11 12.73
C GLN A 24 7.64 6.94 12.97
N ILE A 25 8.14 5.72 13.13
CA ILE A 25 7.30 4.52 13.19
C ILE A 25 7.29 3.95 14.62
N VAL A 26 8.45 3.57 15.14
CA VAL A 26 8.57 3.01 16.51
C VAL A 26 8.15 4.01 17.56
N SER A 27 8.54 5.30 17.45
CA SER A 27 8.17 6.35 18.39
C SER A 27 6.66 6.59 18.50
N ARG A 28 5.91 6.26 17.43
CA ARG A 28 4.43 6.36 17.38
C ARG A 28 3.71 5.05 17.73
N GLY A 29 4.42 4.08 18.32
CA GLY A 29 3.80 2.90 18.90
C GLY A 29 3.73 1.67 18.00
N ILE A 30 4.20 1.69 16.75
CA ILE A 30 4.28 0.48 15.92
C ILE A 30 5.35 -0.44 16.50
N ARG A 31 4.96 -1.71 16.77
CA ARG A 31 5.82 -2.73 17.40
C ARG A 31 5.87 -4.05 16.62
N ASP A 32 5.10 -4.18 15.54
CA ASP A 32 5.11 -5.37 14.70
C ASP A 32 6.50 -5.57 14.08
N LYS A 33 7.18 -6.64 14.50
CA LYS A 33 8.57 -6.93 14.11
C LYS A 33 8.68 -7.20 12.60
N ASN A 34 7.68 -7.82 11.99
CA ASN A 34 7.71 -8.14 10.57
C ASN A 34 7.56 -6.86 9.74
N VAL A 35 6.63 -5.97 10.15
CA VAL A 35 6.46 -4.65 9.51
C VAL A 35 7.73 -3.81 9.68
N LEU A 36 8.31 -3.73 10.88
CA LEU A 36 9.55 -2.99 11.11
C LEU A 36 10.71 -3.54 10.26
N THR A 37 10.83 -4.87 10.15
CA THR A 37 11.84 -5.51 9.30
C THR A 37 11.63 -5.18 7.83
N ALA A 38 10.40 -5.23 7.34
CA ALA A 38 10.07 -4.83 5.97
C ALA A 38 10.45 -3.37 5.70
N MET A 39 10.06 -2.44 6.61
CA MET A 39 10.37 -1.02 6.48
C MET A 39 11.88 -0.72 6.54
N LEU A 40 12.66 -1.52 7.28
CA LEU A 40 14.12 -1.42 7.35
C LEU A 40 14.80 -1.98 6.09
N SER A 41 14.22 -2.99 5.44
CA SER A 41 14.85 -3.68 4.31
C SER A 41 14.57 -3.04 2.95
N ILE A 42 13.47 -2.28 2.81
CA ILE A 42 13.05 -1.73 1.52
C ILE A 42 13.58 -0.31 1.34
N PRO A 43 14.43 -0.06 0.33
CA PRO A 43 14.96 1.27 0.05
C PRO A 43 13.86 2.16 -0.55
N ARG A 44 13.24 3.01 0.27
CA ARG A 44 12.12 3.85 -0.12
C ARG A 44 12.47 4.83 -1.25
N GLU A 45 13.73 5.26 -1.34
CA GLU A 45 14.25 6.10 -2.44
C GLU A 45 14.11 5.47 -3.82
N CYS A 46 13.96 4.16 -3.90
CA CYS A 46 13.69 3.46 -5.16
C CYS A 46 12.25 3.66 -5.69
N PHE A 47 11.38 4.15 -4.83
CA PHE A 47 9.95 4.30 -5.09
C PHE A 47 9.48 5.75 -5.19
N VAL A 48 10.42 6.69 -5.23
CA VAL A 48 10.13 8.11 -5.44
C VAL A 48 10.79 8.59 -6.73
N PRO A 49 10.26 9.65 -7.37
CA PRO A 49 10.95 10.30 -8.50
C PRO A 49 12.35 10.79 -8.08
N SER A 50 13.30 10.80 -9.00
CA SER A 50 14.69 11.21 -8.73
C SER A 50 14.80 12.60 -8.10
N SER A 51 13.92 13.54 -8.48
CA SER A 51 13.82 14.88 -7.88
C SER A 51 13.44 14.87 -6.39
N TYR A 52 12.86 13.79 -5.87
CA TYR A 52 12.49 13.61 -4.47
C TYR A 52 13.38 12.60 -3.74
N SER A 53 14.40 12.05 -4.39
CA SER A 53 15.27 11.04 -3.78
C SER A 53 15.88 11.50 -2.45
N SER A 54 16.39 12.72 -2.37
CA SER A 54 16.94 13.28 -1.12
C SER A 54 15.92 13.40 0.03
N LYS A 55 14.63 13.46 -0.30
CA LYS A 55 13.50 13.61 0.62
C LYS A 55 12.77 12.30 0.93
N ALA A 56 13.23 11.17 0.37
CA ALA A 56 12.54 9.90 0.44
C ALA A 56 12.18 9.45 1.87
N TYR A 57 12.97 9.83 2.85
CA TYR A 57 12.80 9.44 4.25
C TYR A 57 12.18 10.52 5.14
N GLU A 58 11.65 11.61 4.54
CA GLU A 58 10.91 12.63 5.28
C GLU A 58 9.56 12.06 5.77
N ASP A 59 9.09 12.58 6.92
CA ASP A 59 7.84 12.14 7.58
C ASP A 59 6.59 12.78 6.95
N ARG A 60 6.42 12.61 5.65
CA ARG A 60 5.31 13.14 4.87
C ARG A 60 5.09 12.36 3.57
N PRO A 61 3.91 12.49 2.93
CA PRO A 61 3.71 12.01 1.57
C PRO A 61 4.57 12.82 0.59
N LEU A 62 4.97 12.18 -0.52
CA LEU A 62 5.75 12.82 -1.58
C LEU A 62 5.05 12.63 -2.94
N PRO A 63 5.09 13.64 -3.84
CA PRO A 63 4.50 13.53 -5.17
C PRO A 63 5.16 12.43 -5.99
N ILE A 64 4.34 11.70 -6.75
CA ILE A 64 4.78 10.67 -7.73
C ILE A 64 4.24 10.93 -9.14
N GLY A 65 3.63 12.08 -9.37
CA GLY A 65 2.97 12.47 -10.62
C GLY A 65 1.46 12.26 -10.58
N PHE A 66 0.76 12.84 -11.57
CA PHE A 66 -0.70 12.73 -11.73
C PHE A 66 -1.50 13.11 -10.47
N GLU A 67 -1.00 14.10 -9.72
CA GLU A 67 -1.56 14.52 -8.42
C GLU A 67 -1.61 13.41 -7.37
N GLN A 68 -0.89 12.31 -7.60
CA GLN A 68 -0.79 11.18 -6.68
C GLN A 68 0.48 11.28 -5.81
N THR A 69 0.47 10.56 -4.69
CA THR A 69 1.59 10.58 -3.74
C THR A 69 1.95 9.17 -3.27
N ILE A 70 3.23 8.95 -2.97
CA ILE A 70 3.64 7.86 -2.09
C ILE A 70 3.29 8.26 -0.65
N SER A 71 2.57 7.40 0.06
CA SER A 71 2.11 7.67 1.42
C SER A 71 3.27 7.90 2.39
N GLN A 72 3.04 8.70 3.45
CA GLN A 72 3.96 8.89 4.56
C GLN A 72 4.45 7.56 5.13
N PRO A 73 5.74 7.42 5.52
CA PRO A 73 6.28 6.16 6.03
C PRO A 73 5.49 5.57 7.20
N PHE A 74 5.09 6.41 8.15
CA PHE A 74 4.25 5.97 9.27
C PHE A 74 2.92 5.38 8.80
N MET A 75 2.26 6.00 7.81
CA MET A 75 0.98 5.52 7.30
C MET A 75 1.10 4.14 6.66
N VAL A 76 2.16 3.92 5.86
CA VAL A 76 2.45 2.62 5.26
C VAL A 76 2.64 1.54 6.34
N ALA A 77 3.45 1.83 7.36
CA ALA A 77 3.69 0.89 8.45
C ALA A 77 2.42 0.63 9.28
N TRP A 78 1.66 1.67 9.60
CA TRP A 78 0.42 1.54 10.38
C TRP A 78 -0.63 0.72 9.65
N MET A 79 -0.91 1.04 8.39
CA MET A 79 -1.86 0.27 7.57
C MET A 79 -1.41 -1.18 7.40
N SER A 80 -0.12 -1.43 7.20
CA SER A 80 0.41 -2.80 7.09
C SER A 80 0.26 -3.59 8.39
N THR A 81 0.45 -2.96 9.55
CA THR A 81 0.22 -3.59 10.87
C THR A 81 -1.25 -3.95 11.08
N LEU A 82 -2.17 -3.03 10.71
CA LEU A 82 -3.61 -3.23 10.87
C LEU A 82 -4.19 -4.34 9.98
N LEU A 83 -3.54 -4.64 8.87
CA LEU A 83 -3.96 -5.73 7.98
C LEU A 83 -3.68 -7.12 8.58
N GLU A 84 -2.80 -7.25 9.57
CA GLU A 84 -2.49 -8.54 10.21
C GLU A 84 -2.13 -9.62 9.17
N ILE A 85 -1.25 -9.29 8.21
CA ILE A 85 -0.88 -10.17 7.09
C ILE A 85 -0.27 -11.47 7.59
N GLN A 86 -0.84 -12.59 7.15
CA GLN A 86 -0.26 -13.92 7.28
C GLN A 86 0.44 -14.33 5.98
N LYS A 87 1.51 -15.11 6.10
CA LYS A 87 2.23 -15.61 4.90
C LYS A 87 1.29 -16.39 3.99
N GLY A 88 1.18 -15.94 2.75
CA GLY A 88 0.34 -16.55 1.74
C GLY A 88 -1.05 -15.91 1.57
N ASP A 89 -1.44 -14.97 2.45
CA ASP A 89 -2.69 -14.22 2.29
C ASP A 89 -2.78 -13.59 0.90
N ARG A 90 -3.92 -13.73 0.25
CA ARG A 90 -4.25 -13.00 -0.98
C ARG A 90 -4.69 -11.60 -0.58
N VAL A 91 -3.92 -10.63 -1.02
CA VAL A 91 -4.18 -9.22 -0.73
C VAL A 91 -4.61 -8.51 -1.99
N PHE A 92 -5.74 -7.82 -1.95
CA PHE A 92 -6.13 -6.89 -2.99
C PHE A 92 -5.75 -5.46 -2.60
N GLU A 93 -4.90 -4.84 -3.39
CA GLU A 93 -4.46 -3.46 -3.20
C GLU A 93 -5.07 -2.56 -4.26
N ILE A 94 -5.70 -1.47 -3.85
CA ILE A 94 -6.29 -0.44 -4.70
C ILE A 94 -5.40 0.80 -4.64
N GLY A 95 -4.82 1.17 -5.78
CA GLY A 95 -3.83 2.24 -5.90
C GLY A 95 -2.41 1.74 -5.66
N THR A 96 -1.81 1.10 -6.68
CA THR A 96 -0.40 0.66 -6.65
C THR A 96 0.55 1.84 -6.47
N GLY A 97 0.24 2.97 -7.11
CA GLY A 97 1.01 4.21 -7.04
C GLY A 97 2.47 4.02 -7.43
N SER A 98 3.38 4.21 -6.47
CA SER A 98 4.81 3.97 -6.67
C SER A 98 5.23 2.50 -6.55
N GLY A 99 4.37 1.63 -5.99
CA GLY A 99 4.68 0.24 -5.63
C GLY A 99 5.28 0.06 -4.23
N TYR A 100 5.44 1.11 -3.42
CA TYR A 100 6.08 0.99 -2.11
C TYR A 100 5.23 0.23 -1.10
N GLN A 101 3.91 0.51 -1.02
CA GLN A 101 2.99 -0.27 -0.18
C GLN A 101 2.98 -1.74 -0.62
N SER A 102 2.92 -1.99 -1.93
CA SER A 102 3.03 -3.35 -2.50
C SER A 102 4.32 -4.05 -2.04
N ALA A 103 5.47 -3.36 -2.10
CA ALA A 103 6.76 -3.93 -1.67
C ALA A 103 6.74 -4.33 -0.19
N VAL A 104 6.14 -3.51 0.67
CA VAL A 104 5.99 -3.83 2.11
C VAL A 104 5.11 -5.05 2.30
N LEU A 105 3.93 -5.11 1.68
CA LEU A 105 3.02 -6.26 1.77
C LEU A 105 3.65 -7.55 1.24
N LEU A 106 4.40 -7.47 0.12
CA LEU A 106 5.17 -8.58 -0.42
C LEU A 106 6.25 -9.09 0.54
N SER A 107 6.92 -8.19 1.26
CA SER A 107 7.91 -8.56 2.27
C SER A 107 7.29 -9.24 3.49
N LEU A 108 6.02 -8.96 3.79
CA LEU A 108 5.24 -9.64 4.81
C LEU A 108 4.74 -11.02 4.37
N GLY A 109 4.97 -11.41 3.12
CA GLY A 109 4.60 -12.72 2.57
C GLY A 109 3.25 -12.78 1.88
N ALA A 110 2.63 -11.63 1.58
CA ALA A 110 1.37 -11.55 0.85
C ALA A 110 1.50 -12.03 -0.61
N ARG A 111 0.40 -12.52 -1.16
CA ARG A 111 0.18 -12.73 -2.60
C ARG A 111 -0.67 -11.57 -3.11
N ILE A 112 -0.06 -10.65 -3.86
CA ILE A 112 -0.69 -9.38 -4.21
C ILE A 112 -1.40 -9.47 -5.56
N HIS A 113 -2.63 -8.90 -5.57
CA HIS A 113 -3.33 -8.40 -6.73
C HIS A 113 -3.49 -6.89 -6.53
N SER A 114 -2.83 -6.10 -7.34
CA SER A 114 -2.83 -4.62 -7.21
C SER A 114 -3.35 -3.98 -8.48
N VAL A 115 -4.19 -2.97 -8.33
CA VAL A 115 -4.72 -2.19 -9.46
C VAL A 115 -4.28 -0.74 -9.35
N GLU A 116 -3.97 -0.15 -10.52
CA GLU A 116 -3.61 1.25 -10.66
C GLU A 116 -4.42 1.88 -11.78
N PHE A 117 -5.04 3.03 -11.49
CA PHE A 117 -5.91 3.72 -12.43
C PHE A 117 -5.13 4.51 -13.49
N PHE A 118 -3.93 4.98 -13.16
CA PHE A 118 -3.08 5.72 -14.08
C PHE A 118 -2.06 4.79 -14.75
N GLU A 119 -2.17 4.57 -16.06
CA GLU A 119 -1.26 3.70 -16.80
C GLU A 119 0.22 4.07 -16.63
N PRO A 120 0.64 5.36 -16.64
CA PRO A 120 2.03 5.71 -16.41
C PRO A 120 2.52 5.36 -15.00
N LEU A 121 1.68 5.49 -13.97
CA LEU A 121 2.02 5.07 -12.62
C LEU A 121 2.11 3.55 -12.52
N HIS A 122 1.18 2.82 -13.14
CA HIS A 122 1.26 1.36 -13.23
C HIS A 122 2.60 0.90 -13.81
N LYS A 123 3.02 1.47 -14.96
CA LYS A 123 4.32 1.15 -15.58
C LYS A 123 5.50 1.48 -14.67
N THR A 124 5.44 2.64 -14.00
CA THR A 124 6.49 3.07 -13.05
C THR A 124 6.56 2.14 -11.84
N ALA A 125 5.42 1.72 -11.27
CA ALA A 125 5.36 0.78 -10.16
C ALA A 125 6.03 -0.56 -10.50
N ILE A 126 5.72 -1.12 -11.68
CA ILE A 126 6.36 -2.34 -12.18
C ILE A 126 7.88 -2.17 -12.26
N GLN A 127 8.36 -1.06 -12.83
CA GLN A 127 9.79 -0.78 -12.93
C GLN A 127 10.45 -0.65 -11.55
N ASN A 128 9.81 0.04 -10.61
CA ASN A 128 10.31 0.19 -9.24
C ASN A 128 10.41 -1.15 -8.52
N LEU A 129 9.36 -1.97 -8.61
CA LEU A 129 9.31 -3.29 -8.01
C LEU A 129 10.37 -4.23 -8.59
N GLU A 130 10.54 -4.24 -9.91
CA GLU A 130 11.57 -5.05 -10.58
C GLU A 130 13.00 -4.57 -10.25
N ARG A 131 13.23 -3.25 -10.10
CA ARG A 131 14.53 -2.71 -9.64
C ARG A 131 14.82 -3.10 -8.20
N TRP A 132 13.80 -3.10 -7.33
CA TRP A 132 13.95 -3.52 -5.95
C TRP A 132 14.17 -5.03 -5.83
N LYS A 133 13.39 -5.83 -6.54
CA LYS A 133 13.47 -7.28 -6.47
C LYS A 133 13.15 -7.92 -7.83
N PRO A 134 14.16 -8.22 -8.63
CA PRO A 134 13.98 -8.79 -9.97
C PRO A 134 13.09 -10.03 -9.99
N GLY A 135 12.14 -10.07 -10.92
CA GLY A 135 11.19 -11.16 -11.11
C GLY A 135 10.02 -11.18 -10.12
N ILE A 136 9.90 -10.17 -9.24
CA ILE A 136 8.81 -10.13 -8.26
C ILE A 136 7.45 -9.97 -8.93
N THR A 137 7.35 -9.16 -9.98
CA THR A 137 6.10 -8.89 -10.67
C THR A 137 5.55 -10.09 -11.43
N LYS A 138 6.39 -11.06 -11.81
CA LYS A 138 5.97 -12.30 -12.48
C LYS A 138 5.20 -13.27 -11.56
N ARG A 139 5.30 -13.09 -10.26
CA ARG A 139 4.69 -13.96 -9.24
C ARG A 139 3.43 -13.35 -8.64
N HIS A 140 3.12 -12.11 -9.00
CA HIS A 140 2.01 -11.33 -8.45
C HIS A 140 1.28 -10.64 -9.58
N ARG A 141 0.06 -10.17 -9.33
CA ARG A 141 -0.77 -9.57 -10.37
C ARG A 141 -0.86 -8.07 -10.17
N PHE A 142 -0.30 -7.34 -11.11
CA PHE A 142 -0.41 -5.88 -11.19
C PHE A 142 -1.19 -5.52 -12.44
N VAL A 143 -2.25 -4.75 -12.31
CA VAL A 143 -3.21 -4.47 -13.40
C VAL A 143 -3.43 -2.98 -13.52
N PHE A 144 -3.41 -2.49 -14.75
CA PHE A 144 -3.94 -1.19 -15.10
C PHE A 144 -5.47 -1.27 -15.18
N GLY A 145 -6.19 -0.42 -14.43
CA GLY A 145 -7.66 -0.42 -14.41
C GLY A 145 -8.24 0.08 -13.09
N SER A 146 -9.53 -0.15 -12.90
CA SER A 146 -10.24 0.23 -11.68
C SER A 146 -10.43 -0.94 -10.72
N GLY A 147 -10.48 -0.62 -9.42
CA GLY A 147 -10.70 -1.61 -8.36
C GLY A 147 -12.03 -2.37 -8.51
N PRO A 148 -13.17 -1.69 -8.61
CA PRO A 148 -14.47 -2.34 -8.74
C PRO A 148 -14.57 -3.28 -9.94
N GLU A 149 -14.02 -2.87 -11.09
CA GLU A 149 -14.06 -3.69 -12.30
C GLU A 149 -13.23 -4.97 -12.15
N PHE A 150 -12.05 -4.85 -11.56
CA PHE A 150 -11.22 -6.02 -11.29
C PHE A 150 -11.93 -7.02 -10.38
N LEU A 151 -12.63 -6.56 -9.34
CA LEU A 151 -13.32 -7.41 -8.37
C LEU A 151 -14.52 -8.18 -8.97
N LYS A 152 -15.06 -7.74 -10.10
CA LYS A 152 -16.06 -8.51 -10.86
C LYS A 152 -15.53 -9.85 -11.40
N SER A 153 -14.21 -10.07 -11.36
CA SER A 153 -13.58 -11.34 -11.76
C SER A 153 -13.92 -12.53 -10.86
N GLY A 154 -14.61 -12.33 -9.73
CA GLY A 154 -15.02 -13.39 -8.80
C GLY A 154 -13.90 -13.93 -7.93
N LEU A 155 -12.78 -13.23 -7.82
CA LEU A 155 -11.69 -13.59 -6.91
C LEU A 155 -12.03 -13.20 -5.47
N PHE A 156 -11.53 -13.99 -4.52
CA PHE A 156 -11.69 -13.75 -3.10
C PHE A 156 -10.33 -13.47 -2.44
N PHE A 157 -10.34 -12.60 -1.42
CA PHE A 157 -9.16 -12.11 -0.73
C PHE A 157 -9.30 -12.22 0.78
N GLU A 158 -8.21 -12.54 1.44
CA GLU A 158 -8.10 -12.51 2.90
C GLU A 158 -7.99 -11.07 3.41
N LYS A 159 -7.33 -10.21 2.64
CA LYS A 159 -7.09 -8.81 3.00
C LYS A 159 -7.32 -7.90 1.80
N MET A 160 -7.84 -6.72 2.08
CA MET A 160 -7.96 -5.64 1.11
C MET A 160 -7.45 -4.33 1.71
N ILE A 161 -6.81 -3.51 0.89
CA ILE A 161 -6.32 -2.19 1.26
C ILE A 161 -6.59 -1.21 0.14
N SER A 162 -7.09 -0.02 0.49
CA SER A 162 -7.12 1.11 -0.43
C SER A 162 -6.10 2.16 -0.04
N CYS A 163 -5.25 2.53 -0.99
CA CYS A 163 -4.28 3.63 -0.87
C CYS A 163 -4.87 4.97 -1.36
N ALA A 164 -6.16 5.01 -1.66
CA ALA A 164 -6.94 6.19 -2.04
C ALA A 164 -8.26 6.24 -1.26
N SER A 165 -8.79 7.44 -1.01
CA SER A 165 -9.99 7.64 -0.19
C SER A 165 -11.26 7.36 -0.99
N LEU A 166 -12.12 6.50 -0.47
CA LEU A 166 -13.48 6.33 -0.96
C LEU A 166 -14.32 7.56 -0.56
N SER A 167 -15.20 8.02 -1.44
CA SER A 167 -16.07 9.17 -1.16
C SER A 167 -17.14 8.88 -0.11
N GLU A 168 -17.60 7.61 -0.06
CA GLU A 168 -18.65 7.11 0.82
C GLU A 168 -18.45 5.62 1.13
N LEU A 169 -19.13 5.13 2.16
CA LEU A 169 -19.08 3.72 2.53
C LEU A 169 -19.75 2.89 1.41
N PRO A 170 -19.02 1.92 0.84
CA PRO A 170 -19.61 1.05 -0.17
C PRO A 170 -20.78 0.24 0.41
N ASP A 171 -21.78 -0.02 -0.43
CA ASP A 171 -22.86 -0.95 -0.08
C ASP A 171 -22.30 -2.32 0.29
N ARG A 172 -22.96 -3.03 1.21
CA ARG A 172 -22.55 -4.37 1.67
C ARG A 172 -22.50 -5.39 0.53
N GLU A 173 -23.31 -5.19 -0.50
CA GLU A 173 -23.35 -6.00 -1.72
C GLU A 173 -22.32 -5.55 -2.77
N SER A 174 -21.56 -4.51 -2.49
CA SER A 174 -20.54 -4.01 -3.40
C SER A 174 -19.47 -5.07 -3.70
N PRO A 175 -18.81 -5.02 -4.86
CA PRO A 175 -17.70 -5.92 -5.17
C PRO A 175 -16.60 -5.93 -4.09
N TYR A 176 -16.38 -4.81 -3.40
CA TYR A 176 -15.39 -4.71 -2.31
C TYR A 176 -15.69 -5.68 -1.18
N PHE A 177 -16.93 -5.69 -0.67
CA PHE A 177 -17.29 -6.55 0.44
C PHE A 177 -17.55 -7.99 0.01
N ARG A 178 -18.14 -8.20 -1.16
CA ARG A 178 -18.37 -9.55 -1.68
C ARG A 178 -17.09 -10.33 -1.94
N SER A 179 -16.00 -9.65 -2.28
CA SER A 179 -14.70 -10.28 -2.59
C SER A 179 -13.85 -10.61 -1.36
N LEU A 180 -14.28 -10.29 -0.14
CA LEU A 180 -13.60 -10.71 1.07
C LEU A 180 -14.11 -12.06 1.57
N VAL A 181 -13.19 -12.93 2.01
CA VAL A 181 -13.55 -14.18 2.71
C VAL A 181 -14.09 -13.89 4.11
N PRO A 182 -14.86 -14.80 4.74
CA PRO A 182 -15.14 -14.72 6.18
C PRO A 182 -13.84 -14.59 7.00
N GLY A 183 -13.79 -13.69 7.98
CA GLY A 183 -12.58 -13.33 8.72
C GLY A 183 -11.67 -12.31 7.98
N GLY A 184 -12.00 -11.97 6.75
CA GLY A 184 -11.22 -11.01 5.94
C GLY A 184 -11.31 -9.58 6.46
N ILE A 185 -10.28 -8.80 6.14
CA ILE A 185 -10.13 -7.39 6.55
C ILE A 185 -10.06 -6.50 5.31
N PHE A 186 -10.85 -5.43 5.31
CA PHE A 186 -10.68 -4.32 4.38
C PHE A 186 -10.32 -3.04 5.13
N LEU A 187 -9.18 -2.45 4.78
CA LEU A 187 -8.66 -1.22 5.35
C LEU A 187 -8.69 -0.13 4.27
N PHE A 188 -9.39 0.97 4.54
CA PHE A 188 -9.59 2.03 3.55
C PHE A 188 -9.82 3.39 4.20
N PRO A 189 -9.28 4.47 3.61
CA PRO A 189 -9.71 5.83 3.96
C PRO A 189 -11.08 6.10 3.34
N ILE A 190 -11.90 6.91 4.04
CA ILE A 190 -13.22 7.32 3.57
C ILE A 190 -13.46 8.79 3.90
N GLY A 191 -14.15 9.49 3.02
CA GLY A 191 -14.49 10.89 3.12
C GLY A 191 -13.88 11.72 1.99
N LYS A 192 -14.38 12.95 1.84
CA LYS A 192 -13.91 13.91 0.81
C LYS A 192 -12.94 14.92 1.41
N GLU A 193 -13.42 15.89 2.16
CA GLU A 193 -12.58 16.90 2.82
C GLU A 193 -12.03 16.39 4.14
N GLU A 194 -12.91 15.89 5.01
CA GLU A 194 -12.57 15.18 6.23
C GLU A 194 -12.57 13.69 5.95
N GLN A 195 -11.43 13.06 6.16
CA GLN A 195 -11.25 11.65 5.90
C GLN A 195 -10.87 10.91 7.18
N VAL A 196 -11.43 9.72 7.33
CA VAL A 196 -11.07 8.81 8.42
C VAL A 196 -10.59 7.47 7.85
N LEU A 197 -9.63 6.86 8.51
CA LEU A 197 -9.22 5.50 8.19
C LEU A 197 -10.23 4.53 8.82
N MET A 198 -10.81 3.67 8.00
CA MET A 198 -11.78 2.65 8.41
C MET A 198 -11.18 1.27 8.28
N ILE A 199 -11.53 0.41 9.22
CA ILE A 199 -11.32 -1.02 9.11
C ILE A 199 -12.68 -1.71 9.13
N ALA A 200 -12.96 -2.52 8.10
CA ALA A 200 -14.09 -3.43 8.04
C ALA A 200 -13.57 -4.87 8.19
N LYS A 201 -14.16 -5.65 9.10
CA LYS A 201 -13.89 -7.07 9.23
C LYS A 201 -15.16 -7.86 8.89
N ARG A 202 -15.01 -8.85 7.98
CA ARG A 202 -16.10 -9.76 7.67
C ARG A 202 -16.20 -10.83 8.75
N THR A 203 -17.36 -10.96 9.37
CA THR A 203 -17.71 -12.10 10.23
C THR A 203 -18.34 -13.21 9.38
N LEU A 204 -18.86 -14.26 10.00
CA LEU A 204 -19.59 -15.31 9.26
C LEU A 204 -20.89 -14.76 8.66
N ASP A 205 -21.61 -13.94 9.41
CA ASP A 205 -22.97 -13.51 9.08
C ASP A 205 -23.11 -12.00 8.85
N ASP A 206 -22.10 -11.19 9.22
CA ASP A 206 -22.19 -9.72 9.13
C ASP A 206 -20.80 -9.07 8.99
N TRP A 207 -20.77 -7.75 9.16
CA TRP A 207 -19.61 -6.88 9.10
C TRP A 207 -19.46 -6.06 10.36
N SER A 208 -18.24 -5.94 10.84
CA SER A 208 -17.89 -4.96 11.87
C SER A 208 -17.07 -3.82 11.27
N PHE A 209 -17.41 -2.59 11.64
CA PHE A 209 -16.73 -1.39 11.18
C PHE A 209 -16.15 -0.62 12.36
N ARG A 210 -14.93 -0.12 12.21
CA ARG A 210 -14.28 0.71 13.22
C ARG A 210 -13.52 1.85 12.56
N SER A 211 -13.78 3.08 13.01
CA SER A 211 -12.96 4.26 12.67
C SER A 211 -11.67 4.25 13.49
N LEU A 212 -10.56 4.56 12.85
CA LEU A 212 -9.22 4.54 13.43
C LEU A 212 -8.62 5.95 13.62
N GLY A 213 -9.31 6.98 13.12
CA GLY A 213 -8.89 8.38 13.24
C GLY A 213 -8.73 9.09 11.91
N GLY A 214 -8.48 10.40 12.00
CA GLY A 214 -8.35 11.29 10.85
C GLY A 214 -7.10 10.98 10.02
N VAL A 215 -7.27 11.01 8.70
CA VAL A 215 -6.19 10.78 7.72
C VAL A 215 -6.36 11.72 6.52
N LYS A 216 -5.37 11.75 5.63
CA LYS A 216 -5.50 12.46 4.35
C LYS A 216 -4.88 11.64 3.22
N PHE A 217 -5.71 11.27 2.27
CA PHE A 217 -5.37 10.52 1.07
C PHE A 217 -5.87 11.24 -0.17
N VAL A 218 -5.31 10.89 -1.31
CA VAL A 218 -5.86 11.26 -2.62
C VAL A 218 -7.22 10.57 -2.83
N PRO A 219 -8.16 11.18 -3.59
CA PRO A 219 -9.45 10.54 -3.86
C PRO A 219 -9.29 9.28 -4.71
N LEU A 220 -10.13 8.29 -4.47
CA LEU A 220 -10.24 7.12 -5.33
C LEU A 220 -10.93 7.51 -6.64
N LEU A 221 -10.33 7.14 -7.75
CA LEU A 221 -10.82 7.36 -9.11
C LEU A 221 -11.27 6.03 -9.73
N GLY A 222 -12.12 6.13 -10.79
CA GLY A 222 -12.58 4.93 -11.51
C GLY A 222 -13.60 4.09 -10.73
N LEU A 223 -14.50 4.76 -10.01
CA LEU A 223 -15.65 4.13 -9.34
C LEU A 223 -16.73 3.73 -10.35
#